data_2c25f8d262ad4674bd7642d0d35aafb5
#
_entry.id   2c25f8d262ad4674bd7642d0d35aafb5
#
_cell.length_a   1.000
_cell.length_b   1.000
_cell.length_c   1.000
_cell.angle_alpha   90.00
_cell.angle_beta   90.00
_cell.angle_gamma   90.00
#
_symmetry.space_group_name_H-M   'P 1'
#
loop_
_entity.id
_entity.type
_entity.pdbx_description
1 polymer ?
#
loop_
_entity_poly.entity_id
_entity_poly.type
_entity_poly.pdbx_seq_one_letter_code
_entity_poly.pdbx_strand_id
1 'polypeptide(L)'
;VKSSLSDFMFRGLLGTHAIRDMQSLGQLREPIGEEQSQGDIDLLAPVSEAVRSGSLFMQRSYRLLFVLENIVREFVREVLEEIDKEEWFDKRASREMKKKVDDRKAAESKNNWHTGRNAHPIYYLDFGDLALLIQNNWNEFKGLIPEQSWAVSRLNDAERSRNVIAHTNLLSDEEVVRLEMHVRDWVRQVR
;
A
#
# COMPACT_ATOMS: atom_id res chain seq x y z
N VAL A 1 17.41 16.44 -3.60
CA VAL A 1 16.06 15.90 -3.78
C VAL A 1 15.89 15.28 -5.15
N LYS A 2 16.17 16.00 -6.25
CA LYS A 2 15.96 15.47 -7.62
C LYS A 2 16.82 14.26 -8.00
N SER A 3 18.00 14.08 -7.43
CA SER A 3 18.89 12.96 -7.80
C SER A 3 18.48 11.64 -7.13
N SER A 4 18.03 11.67 -5.88
CA SER A 4 17.57 10.47 -5.15
C SER A 4 16.24 9.94 -5.71
N LEU A 5 15.31 10.84 -6.07
CA LEU A 5 14.05 10.47 -6.71
C LEU A 5 14.29 9.86 -8.11
N SER A 6 15.23 10.43 -8.89
CA SER A 6 15.59 9.89 -10.21
C SER A 6 16.28 8.53 -10.11
N ASP A 7 17.06 8.28 -9.06
CA ASP A 7 17.69 6.98 -8.79
C ASP A 7 16.67 5.91 -8.41
N PHE A 8 15.68 6.27 -7.60
CA PHE A 8 14.54 5.39 -7.25
C PHE A 8 13.74 5.01 -8.50
N MET A 9 13.41 6.01 -9.32
CA MET A 9 12.70 5.80 -10.60
C MET A 9 13.49 4.89 -11.54
N PHE A 10 14.79 5.11 -11.65
CA PHE A 10 15.66 4.31 -12.52
C PHE A 10 15.73 2.86 -12.04
N ARG A 11 15.85 2.63 -10.73
CA ARG A 11 15.83 1.28 -10.14
C ARG A 11 14.46 0.61 -10.29
N GLY A 12 13.36 1.36 -10.15
CA GLY A 12 12.00 0.87 -10.38
C GLY A 12 11.77 0.47 -11.84
N LEU A 13 12.24 1.29 -12.79
CA LEU A 13 12.19 1.00 -14.23
C LEU A 13 13.04 -0.22 -14.59
N LEU A 14 14.29 -0.28 -14.09
CA LEU A 14 15.16 -1.44 -14.30
C LEU A 14 14.55 -2.71 -13.70
N GLY A 15 13.96 -2.64 -12.51
CA GLY A 15 13.25 -3.74 -11.88
C GLY A 15 12.07 -4.21 -12.73
N THR A 16 11.26 -3.30 -13.25
CA THR A 16 10.11 -3.61 -14.11
C THR A 16 10.52 -4.21 -15.45
N HIS A 17 11.59 -3.70 -16.06
CA HIS A 17 12.15 -4.29 -17.29
C HIS A 17 12.75 -5.66 -17.03
N ALA A 18 13.55 -5.80 -15.97
CA ALA A 18 14.14 -7.10 -15.62
C ALA A 18 13.07 -8.16 -15.33
N ILE A 19 11.98 -7.79 -14.63
CA ILE A 19 10.84 -8.69 -14.38
C ILE A 19 10.16 -9.09 -15.70
N ARG A 20 9.91 -8.14 -16.61
CA ARG A 20 9.34 -8.45 -17.93
C ARG A 20 10.24 -9.35 -18.76
N ASP A 21 11.54 -9.06 -18.77
CA ASP A 21 12.52 -9.87 -19.52
C ASP A 21 12.60 -11.29 -18.94
N MET A 22 12.62 -11.44 -17.62
CA MET A 22 12.61 -12.75 -16.96
C MET A 22 11.29 -13.51 -17.17
N GLN A 23 10.15 -12.81 -17.26
CA GLN A 23 8.87 -13.41 -17.63
C GLN A 23 8.88 -13.89 -19.10
N SER A 24 9.40 -13.06 -20.03
CA SER A 24 9.50 -13.40 -21.45
C SER A 24 10.46 -14.56 -21.71
N LEU A 25 11.45 -14.75 -20.85
CA LEU A 25 12.41 -15.86 -20.90
C LEU A 25 11.94 -17.11 -20.13
N GLY A 26 10.74 -17.08 -19.55
CA GLY A 26 10.20 -18.20 -18.75
C GLY A 26 10.99 -18.48 -17.46
N GLN A 27 11.84 -17.53 -17.01
CA GLN A 27 12.66 -17.66 -15.81
C GLN A 27 11.92 -17.23 -14.54
N LEU A 28 10.84 -16.48 -14.68
CA LEU A 28 9.88 -16.22 -13.61
C LEU A 28 8.58 -16.95 -13.93
N ARG A 29 8.08 -17.69 -12.97
CA ARG A 29 6.68 -18.10 -13.01
C ARG A 29 5.84 -16.84 -13.15
N GLU A 30 4.87 -16.85 -14.04
CA GLU A 30 3.88 -15.81 -14.09
C GLU A 30 3.38 -15.56 -12.66
N PRO A 31 3.21 -14.28 -12.25
CA PRO A 31 2.58 -14.01 -10.98
C PRO A 31 1.29 -14.81 -11.00
N ILE A 32 1.01 -15.51 -9.89
CA ILE A 32 -0.16 -16.37 -9.73
C ILE A 32 -1.40 -15.57 -10.14
N GLY A 33 -1.63 -15.51 -11.43
CA GLY A 33 -2.80 -15.00 -12.09
C GLY A 33 -3.57 -16.21 -12.54
N GLU A 34 -4.64 -16.54 -11.82
CA GLU A 34 -5.74 -17.41 -12.26
C GLU A 34 -5.50 -18.92 -12.38
N GLU A 35 -4.34 -19.47 -12.15
CA GLU A 35 -4.27 -20.88 -11.85
C GLU A 35 -4.75 -21.11 -10.41
N GLN A 36 -6.07 -21.38 -10.29
CA GLN A 36 -6.58 -22.04 -9.09
C GLN A 36 -5.75 -23.29 -8.90
N SER A 37 -4.95 -23.37 -7.84
CA SER A 37 -4.22 -24.59 -7.56
C SER A 37 -5.25 -25.73 -7.36
N GLN A 38 -4.93 -26.93 -7.77
CA GLN A 38 -5.82 -28.08 -7.57
C GLN A 38 -6.24 -28.21 -6.09
N GLY A 39 -5.35 -27.84 -5.16
CA GLY A 39 -5.65 -27.81 -3.73
C GLY A 39 -6.69 -26.76 -3.34
N ASP A 40 -6.72 -25.59 -4.01
CA ASP A 40 -7.75 -24.56 -3.76
C ASP A 40 -9.12 -25.03 -4.25
N ILE A 41 -9.18 -25.74 -5.38
CA ILE A 41 -10.41 -26.31 -5.92
C ILE A 41 -11.01 -27.31 -4.92
N ASP A 42 -10.20 -28.21 -4.39
CA ASP A 42 -10.66 -29.24 -3.43
C ASP A 42 -11.10 -28.62 -2.10
N LEU A 43 -10.36 -27.64 -1.58
CA LEU A 43 -10.68 -26.94 -0.34
C LEU A 43 -11.99 -26.15 -0.43
N LEU A 44 -12.22 -25.48 -1.55
CA LEU A 44 -13.36 -24.60 -1.76
C LEU A 44 -14.59 -25.31 -2.33
N ALA A 45 -14.51 -26.59 -2.68
CA ALA A 45 -15.62 -27.34 -3.25
C ALA A 45 -16.93 -27.27 -2.43
N PRO A 46 -16.92 -27.32 -1.08
CA PRO A 46 -18.13 -27.20 -0.28
C PRO A 46 -18.64 -25.76 -0.10
N VAL A 47 -17.87 -24.75 -0.54
CA VAL A 47 -18.22 -23.33 -0.38
C VAL A 47 -19.19 -22.89 -1.48
N SER A 48 -20.19 -22.06 -1.14
CA SER A 48 -21.17 -21.57 -2.11
C SER A 48 -20.50 -20.77 -3.23
N GLU A 49 -21.09 -20.83 -4.43
CA GLU A 49 -20.59 -20.10 -5.61
C GLU A 49 -20.48 -18.59 -5.36
N ALA A 50 -21.45 -17.99 -4.68
CA ALA A 50 -21.42 -16.57 -4.35
C ALA A 50 -20.20 -16.18 -3.52
N VAL A 51 -19.80 -17.02 -2.55
CA VAL A 51 -18.61 -16.74 -1.71
C VAL A 51 -17.33 -16.96 -2.53
N ARG A 52 -17.27 -18.00 -3.35
CA ARG A 52 -16.10 -18.25 -4.23
C ARG A 52 -15.87 -17.10 -5.22
N SER A 53 -16.91 -16.74 -5.97
CA SER A 53 -16.86 -15.64 -6.93
C SER A 53 -16.52 -14.31 -6.25
N GLY A 54 -17.10 -14.04 -5.08
CA GLY A 54 -16.80 -12.86 -4.27
C GLY A 54 -15.33 -12.82 -3.83
N SER A 55 -14.75 -13.95 -3.45
CA SER A 55 -13.34 -14.03 -3.03
C SER A 55 -12.38 -13.70 -4.18
N LEU A 56 -12.65 -14.18 -5.38
CA LEU A 56 -11.87 -13.86 -6.59
C LEU A 56 -11.96 -12.37 -6.94
N PHE A 57 -13.17 -11.81 -6.88
CA PHE A 57 -13.35 -10.37 -7.09
C PHE A 57 -12.56 -9.54 -6.07
N MET A 58 -12.56 -9.95 -4.80
CA MET A 58 -11.84 -9.26 -3.74
C MET A 58 -10.33 -9.39 -3.82
N GLN A 59 -9.81 -10.42 -4.45
CA GLN A 59 -8.37 -10.58 -4.70
C GLN A 59 -7.81 -9.38 -5.48
N ARG A 60 -8.50 -8.94 -6.53
CA ARG A 60 -8.12 -7.75 -7.32
C ARG A 60 -8.17 -6.48 -6.48
N SER A 61 -9.23 -6.31 -5.71
CA SER A 61 -9.42 -5.14 -4.84
C SER A 61 -8.35 -5.04 -3.77
N TYR A 62 -8.03 -6.15 -3.11
CA TYR A 62 -6.95 -6.21 -2.12
C TYR A 62 -5.59 -5.88 -2.74
N ARG A 63 -5.28 -6.41 -3.93
CA ARG A 63 -4.05 -6.11 -4.64
C ARG A 63 -3.88 -4.61 -4.91
N LEU A 64 -4.95 -3.93 -5.34
CA LEU A 64 -4.93 -2.48 -5.58
C LEU A 64 -4.66 -1.69 -4.29
N LEU A 65 -5.32 -2.04 -3.20
CA LEU A 65 -5.08 -1.41 -1.90
C LEU A 65 -3.67 -1.66 -1.40
N PHE A 66 -3.20 -2.90 -1.47
CA PHE A 66 -1.84 -3.26 -1.07
C PHE A 66 -0.79 -2.43 -1.82
N VAL A 67 -0.95 -2.31 -3.15
CA VAL A 67 -0.04 -1.51 -3.98
C VAL A 67 -0.11 -0.05 -3.60
N LEU A 68 -1.32 0.53 -3.49
CA LEU A 68 -1.51 1.94 -3.17
C LEU A 68 -0.93 2.28 -1.79
N GLU A 69 -1.25 1.50 -0.78
CA GLU A 69 -0.80 1.76 0.59
C GLU A 69 0.73 1.71 0.70
N ASN A 70 1.36 0.73 0.06
CA ASN A 70 2.82 0.60 0.12
C ASN A 70 3.55 1.65 -0.72
N ILE A 71 3.05 2.03 -1.90
CA ILE A 71 3.61 3.15 -2.68
C ILE A 71 3.58 4.45 -1.86
N VAL A 72 2.46 4.73 -1.20
CA VAL A 72 2.33 5.94 -0.37
C VAL A 72 3.25 5.88 0.84
N ARG A 73 3.37 4.73 1.51
CA ARG A 73 4.30 4.55 2.63
C ARG A 73 5.75 4.79 2.21
N GLU A 74 6.16 4.18 1.11
CA GLU A 74 7.51 4.35 0.56
C GLU A 74 7.79 5.81 0.23
N PHE A 75 6.88 6.46 -0.51
CA PHE A 75 6.99 7.87 -0.85
C PHE A 75 7.11 8.78 0.37
N VAL A 76 6.22 8.63 1.35
CA VAL A 76 6.23 9.45 2.57
C VAL A 76 7.51 9.22 3.38
N ARG A 77 7.93 7.96 3.50
CA ARG A 77 9.16 7.61 4.21
C ARG A 77 10.38 8.23 3.54
N GLU A 78 10.53 8.08 2.23
CA GLU A 78 11.68 8.58 1.49
C GLU A 78 11.81 10.10 1.58
N VAL A 79 10.71 10.82 1.43
CA VAL A 79 10.71 12.29 1.55
C VAL A 79 11.14 12.74 2.94
N LEU A 80 10.59 12.15 4.00
CA LEU A 80 10.89 12.58 5.37
C LEU A 80 12.24 12.06 5.87
N GLU A 81 12.66 10.87 5.45
CA GLU A 81 13.95 10.27 5.79
C GLU A 81 15.11 10.99 5.09
N GLU A 82 14.90 11.55 3.90
CA GLU A 82 15.90 12.41 3.25
C GLU A 82 16.24 13.64 4.09
N ILE A 83 15.25 14.20 4.78
CA ILE A 83 15.38 15.44 5.57
C ILE A 83 15.93 15.15 6.97
N ASP A 84 15.30 14.25 7.70
CA ASP A 84 15.57 14.02 9.13
C ASP A 84 16.25 12.66 9.43
N LYS A 85 16.63 11.92 8.40
CA LYS A 85 17.30 10.60 8.50
C LYS A 85 16.47 9.62 9.37
N GLU A 86 17.12 8.84 10.19
CA GLU A 86 16.48 7.83 11.06
C GLU A 86 15.52 8.43 12.10
N GLU A 87 15.69 9.72 12.44
CA GLU A 87 14.87 10.40 13.45
C GLU A 87 13.56 10.98 12.90
N TRP A 88 13.30 10.85 11.58
CA TRP A 88 12.18 11.51 10.93
C TRP A 88 10.83 11.19 11.58
N PHE A 89 10.61 9.94 11.98
CA PHE A 89 9.34 9.56 12.58
C PHE A 89 9.11 10.25 13.91
N ASP A 90 10.15 10.34 14.75
CA ASP A 90 10.07 11.02 16.04
C ASP A 90 9.90 12.53 15.90
N LYS A 91 10.41 13.14 14.85
CA LYS A 91 10.28 14.58 14.61
C LYS A 91 8.98 14.96 13.92
N ARG A 92 8.48 14.11 13.01
CA ARG A 92 7.40 14.46 12.08
C ARG A 92 6.05 13.85 12.41
N ALA A 93 6.01 12.71 13.09
CA ALA A 93 4.76 12.08 13.48
C ALA A 93 4.14 12.77 14.70
N SER A 94 2.80 12.86 14.72
CA SER A 94 2.07 13.39 15.85
C SER A 94 2.20 12.48 17.08
N ARG A 95 1.88 13.04 18.26
CA ARG A 95 1.88 12.26 19.50
C ARG A 95 0.90 11.08 19.44
N GLU A 96 -0.24 11.29 18.81
CA GLU A 96 -1.28 10.27 18.63
C GLU A 96 -0.79 9.15 17.73
N MET A 97 -0.09 9.47 16.63
CA MET A 97 0.50 8.46 15.73
C MET A 97 1.55 7.63 16.44
N LYS A 98 2.44 8.25 17.21
CA LYS A 98 3.47 7.54 17.99
C LYS A 98 2.82 6.58 18.99
N LYS A 99 1.84 7.07 19.76
CA LYS A 99 1.11 6.24 20.70
C LYS A 99 0.42 5.06 20.00
N LYS A 100 -0.22 5.28 18.85
CA LYS A 100 -0.85 4.23 18.04
C LYS A 100 0.15 3.16 17.61
N VAL A 101 1.34 3.57 17.18
CA VAL A 101 2.42 2.65 16.80
C VAL A 101 2.87 1.82 18.01
N ASP A 102 3.10 2.45 19.14
CA ASP A 102 3.54 1.79 20.37
C ASP A 102 2.50 0.78 20.88
N ASP A 103 1.23 1.18 20.91
CA ASP A 103 0.11 0.31 21.30
C ASP A 103 0.00 -0.92 20.39
N ARG A 104 0.14 -0.73 19.07
CA ARG A 104 0.10 -1.82 18.07
C ARG A 104 1.31 -2.75 18.20
N LYS A 105 2.51 -2.23 18.38
CA LYS A 105 3.73 -3.03 18.63
C LYS A 105 3.61 -3.84 19.92
N ALA A 106 3.11 -3.22 20.99
CA ALA A 106 2.89 -3.89 22.26
C ALA A 106 1.84 -4.99 22.19
N ALA A 107 0.81 -4.83 21.35
CA ALA A 107 -0.18 -5.86 21.10
C ALA A 107 0.40 -7.04 20.30
N GLU A 108 1.22 -6.77 19.28
CA GLU A 108 1.86 -7.81 18.47
C GLU A 108 2.91 -8.60 19.26
N SER A 109 3.68 -7.95 20.14
CA SER A 109 4.70 -8.61 20.96
C SER A 109 4.15 -9.68 21.91
N LYS A 110 2.84 -9.64 22.19
CA LYS A 110 2.16 -10.68 22.98
C LYS A 110 1.88 -11.97 22.20
N ASN A 111 1.99 -11.93 20.88
CA ASN A 111 1.61 -13.02 19.97
C ASN A 111 2.81 -13.45 19.11
N ASN A 112 3.91 -13.84 19.75
CA ASN A 112 5.17 -14.20 19.08
C ASN A 112 5.07 -15.40 18.10
N TRP A 113 3.97 -16.14 18.16
CA TRP A 113 3.68 -17.26 17.26
C TRP A 113 3.13 -16.82 15.90
N HIS A 114 2.70 -15.57 15.79
CA HIS A 114 2.10 -15.00 14.58
C HIS A 114 3.06 -14.01 13.91
N THR A 115 3.06 -13.98 12.58
CA THR A 115 3.86 -13.02 11.82
C THR A 115 3.37 -11.60 12.12
N GLY A 116 4.24 -10.76 12.67
CA GLY A 116 3.97 -9.34 12.91
C GLY A 116 4.15 -8.50 11.64
N ARG A 117 3.88 -7.19 11.77
CA ARG A 117 4.17 -6.19 10.73
C ARG A 117 5.67 -5.99 10.58
N ASN A 118 6.08 -5.28 9.52
CA ASN A 118 7.45 -4.79 9.38
C ASN A 118 7.83 -3.92 10.60
N ALA A 119 9.09 -4.00 11.05
CA ALA A 119 9.58 -3.30 12.24
C ALA A 119 9.49 -1.77 12.15
N HIS A 120 9.54 -1.21 10.92
CA HIS A 120 9.52 0.23 10.71
C HIS A 120 8.15 0.85 11.08
N PRO A 121 8.12 1.98 11.84
CA PRO A 121 6.89 2.59 12.37
C PRO A 121 5.81 2.88 11.33
N ILE A 122 6.17 3.24 10.11
CA ILE A 122 5.23 3.58 9.03
C ILE A 122 4.26 2.44 8.68
N TYR A 123 4.66 1.18 8.88
CA TYR A 123 3.81 0.02 8.61
C TYR A 123 2.72 -0.20 9.66
N TYR A 124 2.74 0.58 10.73
CA TYR A 124 1.70 0.64 11.76
C TYR A 124 0.70 1.77 11.52
N LEU A 125 0.91 2.59 10.48
CA LEU A 125 0.01 3.67 10.06
C LEU A 125 -0.95 3.20 8.97
N ASP A 126 -2.20 3.69 9.03
CA ASP A 126 -3.23 3.48 8.01
C ASP A 126 -3.29 4.66 7.04
N PHE A 127 -4.15 4.60 6.03
CA PHE A 127 -4.29 5.66 5.01
C PHE A 127 -4.61 7.03 5.63
N GLY A 128 -5.49 7.06 6.65
CA GLY A 128 -5.82 8.30 7.35
C GLY A 128 -4.63 8.90 8.08
N ASP A 129 -3.79 8.07 8.71
CA ASP A 129 -2.56 8.54 9.34
C ASP A 129 -1.56 9.06 8.30
N LEU A 130 -1.41 8.39 7.15
CA LEU A 130 -0.56 8.83 6.06
C LEU A 130 -1.03 10.17 5.48
N ALA A 131 -2.35 10.36 5.33
CA ALA A 131 -2.93 11.63 4.92
C ALA A 131 -2.60 12.76 5.90
N LEU A 132 -2.76 12.51 7.20
CA LEU A 132 -2.42 13.47 8.24
C LEU A 132 -0.91 13.75 8.30
N LEU A 133 -0.06 12.75 8.07
CA LEU A 133 1.38 12.92 8.04
C LEU A 133 1.81 13.83 6.89
N ILE A 134 1.22 13.69 5.71
CA ILE A 134 1.42 14.59 4.56
C ILE A 134 0.91 16.00 4.90
N GLN A 135 -0.29 16.12 5.50
CA GLN A 135 -0.85 17.42 5.87
C GLN A 135 0.02 18.18 6.86
N ASN A 136 0.43 17.52 7.93
CA ASN A 136 1.22 18.14 9.02
C ASN A 136 2.62 18.54 8.55
N ASN A 137 3.14 17.90 7.51
CA ASN A 137 4.45 18.16 6.94
C ASN A 137 4.37 18.71 5.50
N TRP A 138 3.30 19.42 5.16
CA TRP A 138 3.01 19.84 3.79
C TRP A 138 4.16 20.59 3.11
N ASN A 139 4.92 21.36 3.84
CA ASN A 139 6.07 22.10 3.28
C ASN A 139 7.10 21.20 2.58
N GLU A 140 7.23 19.95 3.02
CA GLU A 140 8.15 18.97 2.47
C GLU A 140 7.59 18.29 1.21
N PHE A 141 6.27 18.25 1.07
CA PHE A 141 5.56 17.57 -0.02
C PHE A 141 5.09 18.49 -1.15
N LYS A 142 4.93 19.80 -0.90
CA LYS A 142 4.34 20.77 -1.86
C LYS A 142 5.07 20.90 -3.19
N GLY A 143 6.32 20.48 -3.27
CA GLY A 143 7.11 20.46 -4.50
C GLY A 143 6.99 19.15 -5.29
N LEU A 144 6.39 18.13 -4.71
CA LEU A 144 6.29 16.77 -5.23
C LEU A 144 4.85 16.35 -5.52
N ILE A 145 3.89 16.96 -4.82
CA ILE A 145 2.45 16.73 -4.97
C ILE A 145 1.80 18.04 -5.42
N PRO A 146 0.85 18.03 -6.38
CA PRO A 146 0.29 19.26 -6.93
C PRO A 146 -0.46 20.09 -5.89
N GLU A 147 -1.29 19.45 -5.06
CA GLU A 147 -2.08 20.10 -4.00
C GLU A 147 -2.26 19.16 -2.81
N GLN A 148 -2.33 19.71 -1.60
CA GLN A 148 -2.58 18.93 -0.39
C GLN A 148 -3.91 18.17 -0.46
N SER A 149 -4.96 18.83 -0.93
CA SER A 149 -6.30 18.25 -1.12
C SER A 149 -6.30 17.05 -2.08
N TRP A 150 -5.45 17.08 -3.10
CA TRP A 150 -5.28 16.00 -4.05
C TRP A 150 -4.84 14.69 -3.38
N ALA A 151 -3.85 14.76 -2.51
CA ALA A 151 -3.36 13.58 -1.76
C ALA A 151 -4.39 13.12 -0.73
N VAL A 152 -4.86 14.05 0.11
CA VAL A 152 -5.74 13.75 1.24
C VAL A 152 -7.06 13.13 0.80
N SER A 153 -7.70 13.65 -0.26
CA SER A 153 -8.97 13.09 -0.75
C SER A 153 -8.81 11.63 -1.21
N ARG A 154 -7.74 11.33 -1.97
CA ARG A 154 -7.47 9.99 -2.48
C ARG A 154 -7.17 8.98 -1.38
N LEU A 155 -6.41 9.40 -0.37
CA LEU A 155 -6.09 8.53 0.77
C LEU A 155 -7.33 8.28 1.64
N ASN A 156 -8.18 9.28 1.85
CA ASN A 156 -9.43 9.11 2.57
C ASN A 156 -10.42 8.20 1.84
N ASP A 157 -10.47 8.26 0.49
CA ASP A 157 -11.29 7.34 -0.30
C ASP A 157 -10.74 5.90 -0.21
N ALA A 158 -9.42 5.74 -0.29
CA ALA A 158 -8.76 4.44 -0.11
C ALA A 158 -9.01 3.85 1.28
N GLU A 159 -9.00 4.68 2.34
CA GLU A 159 -9.33 4.27 3.71
C GLU A 159 -10.75 3.71 3.81
N ARG A 160 -11.74 4.35 3.17
CA ARG A 160 -13.13 3.85 3.14
C ARG A 160 -13.21 2.48 2.48
N SER A 161 -12.60 2.32 1.30
CA SER A 161 -12.56 1.05 0.58
C SER A 161 -11.84 -0.04 1.38
N ARG A 162 -10.73 0.30 2.00
CA ARG A 162 -9.98 -0.61 2.87
C ARG A 162 -10.82 -1.08 4.05
N ASN A 163 -11.60 -0.21 4.66
CA ASN A 163 -12.46 -0.58 5.77
C ASN A 163 -13.56 -1.57 5.36
N VAL A 164 -14.15 -1.41 4.17
CA VAL A 164 -15.11 -2.39 3.61
C VAL A 164 -14.44 -3.76 3.47
N ILE A 165 -13.25 -3.80 2.87
CA ILE A 165 -12.48 -5.03 2.63
C ILE A 165 -12.03 -5.69 3.95
N ALA A 166 -11.58 -4.90 4.92
CA ALA A 166 -11.14 -5.39 6.23
C ALA A 166 -12.27 -6.09 7.02
N HIS A 167 -13.53 -5.74 6.71
CA HIS A 167 -14.71 -6.39 7.23
C HIS A 167 -15.29 -7.48 6.31
N THR A 168 -14.49 -7.98 5.36
CA THR A 168 -14.85 -9.05 4.42
C THR A 168 -16.12 -8.77 3.60
N ASN A 169 -16.36 -7.49 3.27
CA ASN A 169 -17.45 -7.08 2.37
C ASN A 169 -16.91 -6.78 0.97
N LEU A 170 -17.80 -6.91 -0.03
CA LEU A 170 -17.47 -6.62 -1.42
C LEU A 170 -17.49 -5.10 -1.68
N LEU A 171 -16.55 -4.64 -2.48
CA LEU A 171 -16.62 -3.33 -3.11
C LEU A 171 -17.54 -3.39 -4.34
N SER A 172 -18.12 -2.26 -4.73
CA SER A 172 -18.76 -2.14 -6.02
C SER A 172 -17.73 -2.05 -7.16
N ASP A 173 -18.15 -2.32 -8.39
CA ASP A 173 -17.29 -2.16 -9.57
C ASP A 173 -16.78 -0.73 -9.72
N GLU A 174 -17.62 0.28 -9.42
CA GLU A 174 -17.22 1.69 -9.45
C GLU A 174 -16.15 2.03 -8.42
N GLU A 175 -16.20 1.42 -7.24
CA GLU A 175 -15.18 1.61 -6.20
C GLU A 175 -13.86 0.97 -6.60
N VAL A 176 -13.89 -0.20 -7.24
CA VAL A 176 -12.68 -0.83 -7.78
C VAL A 176 -12.06 0.03 -8.88
N VAL A 177 -12.85 0.56 -9.82
CA VAL A 177 -12.38 1.49 -10.85
C VAL A 177 -11.77 2.75 -10.22
N ARG A 178 -12.38 3.28 -9.17
CA ARG A 178 -11.85 4.45 -8.44
C ARG A 178 -10.50 4.14 -7.80
N LEU A 179 -10.34 2.98 -7.17
CA LEU A 179 -9.05 2.55 -6.63
C LEU A 179 -7.97 2.42 -7.71
N GLU A 180 -8.31 1.85 -8.87
CA GLU A 180 -7.38 1.78 -10.01
C GLU A 180 -6.94 3.18 -10.46
N MET A 181 -7.86 4.12 -10.54
CA MET A 181 -7.54 5.51 -10.86
C MET A 181 -6.59 6.11 -9.82
N HIS A 182 -6.84 5.90 -8.52
CA HIS A 182 -5.94 6.39 -7.47
C HIS A 182 -4.54 5.78 -7.58
N VAL A 183 -4.41 4.48 -7.81
CA VAL A 183 -3.12 3.83 -8.06
C VAL A 183 -2.39 4.47 -9.24
N ARG A 184 -3.08 4.63 -10.38
CA ARG A 184 -2.50 5.25 -11.59
C ARG A 184 -2.05 6.69 -11.35
N ASP A 185 -2.88 7.46 -10.65
CA ASP A 185 -2.60 8.86 -10.35
C ASP A 185 -1.36 8.99 -9.45
N TRP A 186 -1.28 8.18 -8.39
CA TRP A 186 -0.11 8.14 -7.50
C TRP A 186 1.14 7.72 -8.25
N VAL A 187 1.09 6.62 -8.99
CA VAL A 187 2.24 6.14 -9.77
C VAL A 187 2.74 7.19 -10.77
N ARG A 188 1.84 7.96 -11.39
CA ARG A 188 2.24 9.03 -12.32
C ARG A 188 2.78 10.26 -11.62
N GLN A 189 2.28 10.57 -10.44
CA GLN A 189 2.63 11.79 -9.71
C GLN A 189 3.99 11.66 -9.02
N VAL A 190 4.30 10.49 -8.45
CA VAL A 190 5.55 10.26 -7.71
C VAL A 190 6.71 9.72 -8.58
N ARG A 191 6.49 9.66 -9.90
CA ARG A 191 7.50 9.27 -10.90
C ARG A 191 8.45 10.40 -11.32
#